data_73bb1bbbab8a08b1e273bb1832c75282
#
_entry.id   73bb1bbbab8a08b1e273bb1832c75282
#
_cell.length_a   1.000
_cell.length_b   1.000
_cell.length_c   1.000
_cell.angle_alpha   90.00
_cell.angle_beta   90.00
_cell.angle_gamma   90.00
#
_symmetry.space_group_name_H-M   'P 1'
#
loop_
_entity.id
_entity.type
_entity.pdbx_description
1 polymer ?
#
loop_
_entity_poly.entity_id
_entity_poly.type
_entity_poly.pdbx_seq_one_letter_code
_entity_poly.pdbx_strand_id
1 'polypeptide(L)'
;SLRKQVAPHPLDKETYFVKDMTFEGPLMTLEVSKKVGLPDKDYFIFFDDTDYAYRLSQYTKLVYVTDAKLRRQLAGGDPDRDSAEREYTWRNYYMMRNNILFDKRYGKNWKVRHLSPTIMMAHMLVLSKRNRHLKHNFPIIMKAWYDGIRGKSGKRVDPNY
;
A
#
# COMPACT_ATOMS: atom_id res chain seq x y z
N SER A 1 -6.91 -2.06 -5.58
CA SER A 1 -6.73 -3.29 -6.38
C SER A 1 -5.89 -4.29 -5.61
N LEU A 2 -6.47 -5.42 -5.18
CA LEU A 2 -5.77 -6.53 -4.50
C LEU A 2 -4.88 -7.38 -5.44
N ARG A 3 -4.64 -6.92 -6.66
CA ARG A 3 -3.78 -7.64 -7.61
C ARG A 3 -2.33 -7.26 -7.34
N LYS A 4 -1.59 -8.15 -6.67
CA LYS A 4 -0.13 -8.13 -6.71
C LYS A 4 0.30 -8.17 -8.17
N GLN A 5 0.99 -7.14 -8.65
CA GLN A 5 1.74 -7.24 -9.88
C GLN A 5 2.98 -8.07 -9.55
N VAL A 6 2.95 -9.33 -9.91
CA VAL A 6 4.12 -10.20 -9.77
C VAL A 6 5.01 -9.90 -10.98
N ALA A 7 6.27 -9.54 -10.73
CA ALA A 7 7.26 -9.47 -11.78
C ALA A 7 7.31 -10.83 -12.51
N PRO A 8 7.48 -10.85 -13.83
CA PRO A 8 7.65 -12.10 -14.56
C PRO A 8 8.86 -12.86 -14.02
N HIS A 9 8.76 -14.16 -13.92
CA HIS A 9 9.88 -15.03 -13.56
C HIS A 9 10.11 -16.03 -14.70
N PRO A 10 11.34 -16.22 -15.16
CA PRO A 10 12.55 -15.47 -14.80
C PRO A 10 12.56 -14.03 -15.34
N LEU A 11 13.39 -13.16 -14.73
CA LEU A 11 13.68 -11.82 -15.25
C LEU A 11 14.68 -11.99 -16.40
N ASP A 12 14.21 -11.91 -17.63
CA ASP A 12 14.98 -12.19 -18.86
C ASP A 12 15.39 -10.94 -19.64
N LYS A 13 15.01 -9.74 -19.13
CA LYS A 13 15.30 -8.44 -19.75
C LYS A 13 16.06 -7.54 -18.79
N GLU A 14 16.86 -6.65 -19.33
CA GLU A 14 17.55 -5.62 -18.54
C GLU A 14 16.60 -4.65 -17.85
N THR A 15 15.44 -4.41 -18.45
CA THR A 15 14.44 -3.47 -17.91
C THR A 15 13.01 -3.95 -18.09
N TYR A 16 12.14 -3.54 -17.15
CA TYR A 16 10.69 -3.77 -17.21
C TYR A 16 9.94 -2.49 -16.90
N PHE A 17 8.86 -2.22 -17.63
CA PHE A 17 7.91 -1.18 -17.23
C PHE A 17 7.07 -1.68 -16.06
N VAL A 18 7.03 -0.87 -15.01
CA VAL A 18 6.24 -1.15 -13.81
C VAL A 18 5.20 -0.06 -13.58
N LYS A 19 4.21 -0.35 -12.75
CA LYS A 19 3.14 0.62 -12.42
C LYS A 19 3.21 1.10 -10.98
N ASP A 20 4.07 0.48 -10.20
CA ASP A 20 4.26 0.76 -8.78
C ASP A 20 5.75 0.70 -8.45
N MET A 21 6.15 1.39 -7.41
CA MET A 21 7.52 1.38 -6.89
C MET A 21 7.49 1.52 -5.38
N THR A 22 8.58 1.15 -4.73
CA THR A 22 8.85 1.47 -3.34
C THR A 22 9.84 2.62 -3.24
N PHE A 23 9.90 3.32 -2.09
CA PHE A 23 10.95 4.32 -1.84
C PHE A 23 12.33 3.72 -1.54
N GLU A 24 12.52 2.44 -1.82
CA GLU A 24 13.79 1.76 -1.68
C GLU A 24 14.60 1.90 -2.98
N GLY A 25 15.40 2.97 -3.07
CA GLY A 25 16.33 3.20 -4.17
C GLY A 25 15.73 3.70 -5.50
N PRO A 26 14.60 4.44 -5.52
CA PRO A 26 14.13 5.04 -6.76
C PRO A 26 15.08 6.17 -7.19
N LEU A 27 15.35 6.24 -8.50
CA LEU A 27 16.08 7.33 -9.12
C LEU A 27 15.14 8.06 -10.09
N MET A 28 15.12 9.38 -10.00
CA MET A 28 14.31 10.22 -10.89
C MET A 28 15.00 11.54 -11.18
N THR A 29 14.65 12.19 -12.27
CA THR A 29 15.17 13.52 -12.59
C THR A 29 14.54 14.59 -11.70
N LEU A 30 15.29 15.64 -11.40
CA LEU A 30 14.79 16.77 -10.63
C LEU A 30 13.61 17.47 -11.31
N GLU A 31 13.59 17.48 -12.64
CA GLU A 31 12.48 18.06 -13.42
C GLU A 31 11.16 17.30 -13.14
N VAL A 32 11.19 15.97 -13.21
CA VAL A 32 10.01 15.15 -12.93
C VAL A 32 9.58 15.30 -11.47
N SER A 33 10.53 15.28 -10.53
CA SER A 33 10.24 15.49 -9.10
C SER A 33 9.55 16.84 -8.84
N LYS A 34 10.02 17.92 -9.49
CA LYS A 34 9.39 19.25 -9.37
C LYS A 34 7.97 19.29 -9.94
N LYS A 35 7.70 18.57 -11.03
CA LYS A 35 6.34 18.48 -11.62
C LYS A 35 5.36 17.71 -10.75
N VAL A 36 5.81 16.62 -10.14
CA VAL A 36 4.96 15.74 -9.34
C VAL A 36 4.78 16.26 -7.91
N GLY A 37 5.75 17.03 -7.43
CA GLY A 37 5.81 17.51 -6.04
C GLY A 37 6.31 16.44 -5.07
N LEU A 38 6.10 16.69 -3.78
CA LEU A 38 6.54 15.80 -2.71
C LEU A 38 5.58 14.60 -2.52
N PRO A 39 6.05 13.49 -1.91
CA PRO A 39 5.18 12.44 -1.41
C PRO A 39 4.11 12.99 -0.46
N ASP A 40 2.93 12.38 -0.47
CA ASP A 40 1.82 12.80 0.38
C ASP A 40 2.02 12.29 1.82
N LYS A 41 2.44 13.20 2.71
CA LYS A 41 2.67 12.93 4.14
C LYS A 41 1.44 12.42 4.89
N ASP A 42 0.24 12.66 4.35
CA ASP A 42 -1.01 12.32 5.00
C ASP A 42 -1.32 10.82 4.94
N TYR A 43 -0.59 10.06 4.14
CA TYR A 43 -0.59 8.60 4.27
C TYR A 43 0.05 8.12 5.57
N PHE A 44 1.04 8.84 6.11
CA PHE A 44 1.82 8.54 7.31
C PHE A 44 2.75 7.33 7.14
N ILE A 45 2.25 6.18 6.71
CA ILE A 45 2.98 4.95 6.36
C ILE A 45 2.13 4.10 5.43
N PHE A 46 2.74 3.40 4.49
CA PHE A 46 2.11 2.62 3.42
C PHE A 46 1.29 3.46 2.44
N PHE A 47 1.33 3.10 1.18
CA PHE A 47 0.67 3.78 0.06
C PHE A 47 1.21 5.17 -0.29
N ASP A 48 2.10 5.74 0.48
CA ASP A 48 2.81 6.97 0.13
C ASP A 48 3.69 6.79 -1.11
N ASP A 49 4.38 5.66 -1.21
CA ASP A 49 5.15 5.22 -2.37
C ASP A 49 4.25 4.88 -3.57
N THR A 50 3.18 4.11 -3.35
CA THR A 50 2.19 3.76 -4.39
C THR A 50 1.48 5.01 -4.94
N ASP A 51 1.08 5.95 -4.07
CA ASP A 51 0.50 7.24 -4.49
C ASP A 51 1.49 8.04 -5.34
N TYR A 52 2.74 8.10 -4.88
CA TYR A 52 3.78 8.82 -5.59
C TYR A 52 4.10 8.18 -6.94
N ALA A 53 4.20 6.84 -6.99
CA ALA A 53 4.37 6.08 -8.22
C ALA A 53 3.22 6.35 -9.21
N TYR A 54 1.98 6.34 -8.72
CA TYR A 54 0.81 6.65 -9.55
C TYR A 54 0.90 8.07 -10.15
N ARG A 55 1.24 9.08 -9.34
CA ARG A 55 1.40 10.46 -9.81
C ARG A 55 2.56 10.60 -10.80
N LEU A 56 3.70 9.96 -10.54
CA LEU A 56 4.85 9.89 -11.46
C LEU A 56 4.44 9.29 -12.81
N SER A 57 3.65 8.22 -12.80
CA SER A 57 3.21 7.52 -14.01
C SER A 57 2.37 8.37 -14.97
N GLN A 58 1.85 9.53 -14.50
CA GLN A 58 1.13 10.49 -15.36
C GLN A 58 2.10 11.36 -16.20
N TYR A 59 3.37 11.42 -15.81
CA TYR A 59 4.37 12.26 -16.46
C TYR A 59 5.50 11.48 -17.12
N THR A 60 5.81 10.28 -16.61
CA THR A 60 6.91 9.45 -17.09
C THR A 60 6.60 7.97 -16.94
N LYS A 61 7.39 7.13 -17.60
CA LYS A 61 7.34 5.68 -17.43
C LYS A 61 8.19 5.28 -16.24
N LEU A 62 7.65 4.41 -15.39
CA LEU A 62 8.41 3.77 -14.32
C LEU A 62 9.12 2.56 -14.88
N VAL A 63 10.41 2.46 -14.62
CA VAL A 63 11.27 1.39 -15.15
C VAL A 63 11.95 0.68 -13.99
N TYR A 64 11.80 -0.63 -13.95
CA TYR A 64 12.60 -1.50 -13.09
C TYR A 64 13.83 -1.97 -13.86
N VAL A 65 15.03 -1.77 -13.28
CA VAL A 65 16.31 -2.18 -13.84
C VAL A 65 16.78 -3.41 -13.10
N THR A 66 16.97 -4.53 -13.80
CA THR A 66 17.25 -5.85 -13.17
C THR A 66 18.62 -5.94 -12.53
N ASP A 67 19.60 -5.21 -13.08
CA ASP A 67 20.98 -5.21 -12.59
C ASP A 67 21.22 -4.19 -11.46
N ALA A 68 20.27 -3.27 -11.23
CA ALA A 68 20.32 -2.34 -10.10
C ALA A 68 19.91 -3.06 -8.80
N LYS A 69 20.90 -3.57 -8.08
CA LYS A 69 20.69 -4.36 -6.86
C LYS A 69 20.87 -3.50 -5.62
N LEU A 70 19.83 -3.44 -4.79
CA LEU A 70 19.88 -2.86 -3.45
C LEU A 70 19.93 -3.97 -2.39
N ARG A 71 20.92 -3.91 -1.51
CA ARG A 71 21.03 -4.85 -0.38
C ARG A 71 20.57 -4.18 0.92
N ARG A 72 19.49 -4.66 1.50
CA ARG A 72 19.06 -4.23 2.84
C ARG A 72 20.07 -4.67 3.89
N GLN A 73 20.45 -3.75 4.78
CA GLN A 73 21.34 -4.00 5.91
C GLN A 73 20.57 -4.38 7.18
N LEU A 74 19.32 -4.82 7.07
CA LEU A 74 18.51 -5.21 8.22
C LEU A 74 18.92 -6.61 8.69
N ALA A 75 19.30 -6.71 9.97
CA ALA A 75 19.49 -7.99 10.65
C ALA A 75 18.11 -8.61 10.95
N GLY A 76 17.81 -9.74 10.32
CA GLY A 76 16.56 -10.47 10.51
C GLY A 76 15.55 -10.24 9.39
N GLY A 77 14.69 -11.23 9.14
CA GLY A 77 13.58 -11.12 8.19
C GLY A 77 12.54 -10.11 8.68
N ASP A 78 11.77 -9.57 7.76
CA ASP A 78 10.63 -8.70 8.08
C ASP A 78 9.61 -9.49 8.91
N PRO A 79 9.44 -9.22 10.22
CA PRO A 79 8.52 -9.97 11.07
C PRO A 79 7.05 -9.80 10.65
N ASP A 80 6.76 -8.81 9.80
CA ASP A 80 5.40 -8.50 9.34
C ASP A 80 5.03 -9.19 8.01
N ARG A 81 5.90 -9.99 7.42
CA ARG A 81 5.66 -10.61 6.12
C ARG A 81 4.50 -11.63 6.14
N ASP A 82 4.20 -12.22 7.31
CA ASP A 82 3.17 -13.24 7.52
C ASP A 82 1.93 -12.70 8.26
N SER A 83 1.64 -11.42 8.13
CA SER A 83 0.62 -10.72 8.92
C SER A 83 -0.84 -11.20 8.70
N ALA A 84 -1.13 -11.98 7.66
CA ALA A 84 -2.48 -12.48 7.39
C ALA A 84 -2.98 -13.51 8.42
N GLU A 85 -2.07 -14.19 9.12
CA GLU A 85 -2.37 -15.25 10.11
C GLU A 85 -2.27 -14.77 11.56
N ARG A 86 -1.85 -13.51 11.80
CA ARG A 86 -1.57 -12.95 13.12
C ARG A 86 -2.65 -11.96 13.56
N GLU A 87 -2.58 -11.58 14.81
CA GLU A 87 -3.31 -10.44 15.34
C GLU A 87 -2.87 -9.15 14.64
N TYR A 88 -3.85 -8.34 14.26
CA TYR A 88 -3.58 -7.10 13.56
C TYR A 88 -3.01 -6.05 14.51
N THR A 89 -2.18 -5.18 13.95
CA THR A 89 -1.52 -4.08 14.64
C THR A 89 -1.91 -2.74 14.01
N TRP A 90 -1.38 -1.65 14.53
CA TRP A 90 -1.48 -0.32 13.93
C TRP A 90 -1.04 -0.28 12.46
N ARG A 91 -0.08 -1.13 12.03
CA ARG A 91 0.36 -1.24 10.64
C ARG A 91 -0.77 -1.75 9.73
N ASN A 92 -1.51 -2.75 10.17
CA ASN A 92 -2.68 -3.27 9.43
C ASN A 92 -3.78 -2.21 9.30
N TYR A 93 -3.99 -1.40 10.35
CA TYR A 93 -4.90 -0.26 10.29
C TYR A 93 -4.51 0.70 9.14
N TYR A 94 -3.25 1.16 9.09
CA TYR A 94 -2.82 2.09 8.04
C TYR A 94 -2.87 1.46 6.66
N MET A 95 -2.45 0.21 6.51
CA MET A 95 -2.50 -0.49 5.23
C MET A 95 -3.94 -0.56 4.68
N MET A 96 -4.92 -0.91 5.52
CA MET A 96 -6.33 -0.97 5.12
C MET A 96 -6.91 0.42 4.85
N ARG A 97 -6.72 1.38 5.76
CA ARG A 97 -7.21 2.75 5.61
C ARG A 97 -6.67 3.41 4.36
N ASN A 98 -5.37 3.29 4.12
CA ASN A 98 -4.70 3.95 3.00
C ASN A 98 -5.07 3.32 1.66
N ASN A 99 -5.29 2.00 1.62
CA ASN A 99 -5.85 1.35 0.44
C ASN A 99 -7.21 1.97 0.06
N ILE A 100 -8.08 2.20 1.04
CA ILE A 100 -9.38 2.83 0.81
C ILE A 100 -9.21 4.27 0.33
N LEU A 101 -8.32 5.05 0.94
CA LEU A 101 -8.03 6.43 0.52
C LEU A 101 -7.53 6.48 -0.93
N PHE A 102 -6.62 5.57 -1.28
CA PHE A 102 -6.08 5.44 -2.63
C PHE A 102 -7.15 5.05 -3.65
N ASP A 103 -7.98 4.05 -3.36
CA ASP A 103 -9.08 3.62 -4.22
C ASP A 103 -10.13 4.73 -4.41
N LYS A 104 -10.43 5.51 -3.39
CA LYS A 104 -11.32 6.67 -3.49
C LYS A 104 -10.74 7.77 -4.36
N ARG A 105 -9.45 8.04 -4.25
CA ARG A 105 -8.76 9.11 -4.99
C ARG A 105 -8.58 8.74 -6.46
N TYR A 106 -8.13 7.52 -6.75
CA TYR A 106 -7.69 7.11 -8.07
C TYR A 106 -8.50 5.98 -8.71
N GLY A 107 -9.48 5.44 -8.02
CA GLY A 107 -10.31 4.35 -8.55
C GLY A 107 -10.97 4.73 -9.87
N LYS A 108 -10.85 3.86 -10.88
CA LYS A 108 -11.30 4.12 -12.26
C LYS A 108 -12.83 4.20 -12.40
N ASN A 109 -13.57 3.58 -11.51
CA ASN A 109 -15.03 3.52 -11.58
C ASN A 109 -15.66 3.56 -10.18
N TRP A 110 -16.98 3.77 -10.14
CA TRP A 110 -17.75 3.86 -8.90
C TRP A 110 -17.57 2.61 -8.01
N LYS A 111 -17.52 1.42 -8.59
CA LYS A 111 -17.37 0.17 -7.84
C LYS A 111 -16.04 0.13 -7.06
N VAL A 112 -14.95 0.56 -7.68
CA VAL A 112 -13.65 0.63 -7.01
C VAL A 112 -13.66 1.68 -5.90
N ARG A 113 -14.26 2.84 -6.14
CA ARG A 113 -14.26 3.95 -5.16
C ARG A 113 -15.14 3.69 -3.94
N HIS A 114 -16.25 2.96 -4.09
CA HIS A 114 -17.28 2.86 -3.05
C HIS A 114 -17.57 1.42 -2.60
N LEU A 115 -17.54 0.44 -3.50
CA LEU A 115 -17.87 -0.94 -3.17
C LEU A 115 -16.64 -1.75 -2.73
N SER A 116 -15.50 -1.57 -3.39
CA SER A 116 -14.23 -2.26 -3.06
C SER A 116 -13.83 -2.12 -1.58
N PRO A 117 -13.91 -0.93 -0.95
CA PRO A 117 -13.61 -0.77 0.48
C PRO A 117 -14.45 -1.65 1.40
N THR A 118 -15.74 -1.77 1.11
CA THR A 118 -16.65 -2.59 1.92
C THR A 118 -16.42 -4.09 1.70
N ILE A 119 -16.17 -4.50 0.47
CA ILE A 119 -15.82 -5.89 0.15
C ILE A 119 -14.49 -6.27 0.83
N MET A 120 -13.50 -5.39 0.78
CA MET A 120 -12.22 -5.61 1.46
C MET A 120 -12.41 -5.77 2.97
N MET A 121 -13.19 -4.89 3.59
CA MET A 121 -13.54 -4.99 5.02
C MET A 121 -14.18 -6.34 5.34
N ALA A 122 -15.21 -6.74 4.59
CA ALA A 122 -15.88 -8.02 4.78
C ALA A 122 -14.92 -9.20 4.63
N HIS A 123 -14.06 -9.17 3.62
CA HIS A 123 -13.02 -10.19 3.41
C HIS A 123 -12.07 -10.30 4.60
N MET A 124 -11.58 -9.16 5.14
CA MET A 124 -10.69 -9.14 6.30
C MET A 124 -11.37 -9.67 7.56
N LEU A 125 -12.68 -9.40 7.76
CA LEU A 125 -13.45 -9.97 8.85
C LEU A 125 -13.59 -11.50 8.74
N VAL A 126 -13.87 -12.01 7.54
CA VAL A 126 -13.95 -13.46 7.28
C VAL A 126 -12.61 -14.14 7.54
N LEU A 127 -11.49 -13.57 7.05
CA LEU A 127 -10.15 -14.10 7.32
C LEU A 127 -9.83 -14.10 8.81
N SER A 128 -10.11 -13.01 9.51
CA SER A 128 -9.87 -12.91 10.95
C SER A 128 -10.70 -13.92 11.76
N LYS A 129 -11.95 -14.19 11.33
CA LYS A 129 -12.80 -15.25 11.92
C LYS A 129 -12.20 -16.63 11.68
N ARG A 130 -11.77 -16.92 10.43
CA ARG A 130 -11.15 -18.20 10.07
C ARG A 130 -9.88 -18.47 10.88
N ASN A 131 -9.06 -17.44 11.09
CA ASN A 131 -7.80 -17.51 11.81
C ASN A 131 -7.96 -17.35 13.33
N ARG A 132 -9.20 -17.30 13.86
CA ARG A 132 -9.53 -17.19 15.29
C ARG A 132 -9.09 -15.88 15.97
N HIS A 133 -8.78 -14.83 15.20
CA HIS A 133 -8.37 -13.52 15.71
C HIS A 133 -9.46 -12.43 15.56
N LEU A 134 -10.72 -12.81 15.28
CA LEU A 134 -11.76 -11.83 14.98
C LEU A 134 -11.97 -10.83 16.12
N LYS A 135 -11.98 -11.30 17.38
CA LYS A 135 -12.22 -10.43 18.55
C LYS A 135 -11.19 -9.30 18.64
N HIS A 136 -9.91 -9.62 18.41
CA HIS A 136 -8.81 -8.64 18.40
C HIS A 136 -8.85 -7.75 17.15
N ASN A 137 -9.02 -8.35 15.98
CA ASN A 137 -8.89 -7.64 14.71
C ASN A 137 -10.11 -6.78 14.36
N PHE A 138 -11.28 -7.09 14.91
CA PHE A 138 -12.55 -6.40 14.59
C PHE A 138 -12.47 -4.87 14.79
N PRO A 139 -12.04 -4.33 15.95
CA PRO A 139 -11.99 -2.89 16.14
C PRO A 139 -11.01 -2.21 15.19
N ILE A 140 -9.88 -2.85 14.88
CA ILE A 140 -8.87 -2.33 13.95
C ILE A 140 -9.44 -2.25 12.53
N ILE A 141 -10.09 -3.32 12.06
CA ILE A 141 -10.70 -3.37 10.73
C ILE A 141 -11.80 -2.31 10.61
N MET A 142 -12.69 -2.24 11.57
CA MET A 142 -13.82 -1.29 11.54
C MET A 142 -13.34 0.15 11.60
N LYS A 143 -12.33 0.45 12.43
CA LYS A 143 -11.73 1.79 12.49
C LYS A 143 -11.05 2.17 11.19
N ALA A 144 -10.27 1.27 10.60
CA ALA A 144 -9.59 1.51 9.32
C ALA A 144 -10.60 1.75 8.19
N TRP A 145 -11.63 0.94 8.11
CA TRP A 145 -12.71 1.09 7.14
C TRP A 145 -13.46 2.41 7.33
N TYR A 146 -13.90 2.72 8.55
CA TYR A 146 -14.62 3.95 8.86
C TYR A 146 -13.80 5.20 8.55
N ASP A 147 -12.54 5.26 8.99
CA ASP A 147 -11.66 6.41 8.73
C ASP A 147 -11.35 6.54 7.24
N GLY A 148 -11.14 5.42 6.53
CA GLY A 148 -10.93 5.40 5.08
C GLY A 148 -12.12 5.92 4.28
N ILE A 149 -13.33 5.42 4.55
CA ILE A 149 -14.55 5.89 3.86
C ILE A 149 -14.88 7.35 4.17
N ARG A 150 -14.52 7.85 5.36
CA ARG A 150 -14.67 9.26 5.75
C ARG A 150 -13.54 10.16 5.23
N GLY A 151 -12.51 9.59 4.59
CA GLY A 151 -11.38 10.35 4.07
C GLY A 151 -10.44 10.89 5.16
N LYS A 152 -10.45 10.29 6.34
CA LYS A 152 -9.57 10.72 7.44
C LYS A 152 -8.16 10.23 7.20
N SER A 153 -7.24 11.15 6.97
CA SER A 153 -5.82 10.91 6.70
C SER A 153 -4.92 11.28 7.88
N GLY A 154 -3.60 11.23 7.69
CA GLY A 154 -2.59 11.57 8.70
C GLY A 154 -2.41 10.50 9.78
N LYS A 155 -1.63 10.83 10.82
CA LYS A 155 -1.43 9.95 11.97
C LYS A 155 -2.70 9.90 12.84
N ARG A 156 -3.32 8.73 12.96
CA ARG A 156 -4.60 8.49 13.67
C ARG A 156 -4.54 7.42 14.73
N VAL A 157 -3.53 6.58 14.67
CA VAL A 157 -3.31 5.44 15.57
C VAL A 157 -1.84 5.41 15.92
N ASP A 158 -1.53 5.22 17.19
CA ASP A 158 -0.15 5.11 17.67
C ASP A 158 0.43 3.70 17.45
N PRO A 159 1.76 3.55 17.35
CA PRO A 159 2.42 2.25 17.23
C PRO A 159 2.13 1.26 18.36
N ASN A 160 1.64 1.74 19.49
CA ASN A 160 1.27 0.90 20.64
C ASN A 160 -0.22 0.54 20.69
N TYR A 161 -0.94 0.80 19.59
CA TYR A 161 -2.36 0.50 19.49
C TYR A 161 -2.60 -0.98 19.20
#